data_d5918aff910d3afcfca2f47704b13ac6
#
_entry.id   d5918aff910d3afcfca2f47704b13ac6
#
_cell.length_a   1.000
_cell.length_b   1.000
_cell.length_c   1.000
_cell.angle_alpha   90.00
_cell.angle_beta   90.00
_cell.angle_gamma   90.00
#
_symmetry.space_group_name_H-M   'P 1'
#
loop_
_entity.id
_entity.type
_entity.pdbx_description
1 polymer ?
#
loop_
_entity_poly.entity_id
_entity_poly.type
_entity_poly.pdbx_seq_one_letter_code
_entity_poly.pdbx_strand_id
1 'polypeptide(L)'
;MDKHTLELIEFDKITEELSSYCFSEEASDVIQRQDFFYDAGKLSAYLDLVDDFEYLLSKKTKSISAFCPSTRKILEKLGKEGTVLDEEELSSIRKQLISGRMVKQFITGAGDEGETIIHREADLYQRADAVPGLRRLEKIINEVITPEGQVNEKLPSLQAIRKRITKLNS
;
A
#
# COMPACT_ATOMS: atom_id res chain seq x y z
N MET A 1 -13.84 -21.60 16.65
CA MET A 1 -12.99 -22.24 17.70
C MET A 1 -13.10 -21.36 18.94
N ASP A 2 -13.09 -21.94 20.15
CA ASP A 2 -13.16 -21.08 21.35
C ASP A 2 -11.79 -20.47 21.68
N LYS A 3 -11.80 -19.40 22.49
CA LYS A 3 -10.60 -18.64 22.84
C LYS A 3 -9.56 -19.50 23.57
N HIS A 4 -10.02 -20.41 24.43
CA HIS A 4 -9.14 -21.29 25.19
C HIS A 4 -8.37 -22.27 24.27
N THR A 5 -9.03 -22.81 23.25
CA THR A 5 -8.38 -23.68 22.27
C THR A 5 -7.32 -22.90 21.46
N LEU A 6 -7.60 -21.64 21.09
CA LEU A 6 -6.63 -20.79 20.40
C LEU A 6 -5.38 -20.49 21.23
N GLU A 7 -5.57 -20.24 22.52
CA GLU A 7 -4.48 -20.06 23.48
C GLU A 7 -3.62 -21.33 23.64
N LEU A 8 -4.27 -22.50 23.68
CA LEU A 8 -3.55 -23.79 23.81
C LEU A 8 -2.69 -24.15 22.60
N ILE A 9 -3.11 -23.78 21.39
CA ILE A 9 -2.33 -24.00 20.16
C ILE A 9 -1.41 -22.82 19.82
N GLU A 10 -1.32 -21.83 20.70
CA GLU A 10 -0.48 -20.63 20.55
C GLU A 10 -0.72 -19.90 19.20
N PHE A 11 -2.00 -19.84 18.78
CA PHE A 11 -2.37 -19.27 17.48
C PHE A 11 -2.05 -17.77 17.39
N ASP A 12 -2.04 -17.05 18.48
CA ASP A 12 -1.59 -15.67 18.61
C ASP A 12 -0.14 -15.49 18.18
N LYS A 13 0.74 -16.39 18.55
CA LYS A 13 2.15 -16.36 18.13
C LYS A 13 2.31 -16.53 16.61
N ILE A 14 1.48 -17.40 16.01
CA ILE A 14 1.49 -17.59 14.55
C ILE A 14 1.02 -16.31 13.84
N THR A 15 -0.05 -15.69 14.33
CA THR A 15 -0.57 -14.44 13.73
C THR A 15 0.36 -13.25 13.96
N GLU A 16 1.04 -13.17 15.10
CA GLU A 16 2.09 -12.17 15.35
C GLU A 16 3.27 -12.33 14.40
N GLU A 17 3.76 -13.56 14.23
CA GLU A 17 4.85 -13.85 13.29
C GLU A 17 4.45 -13.48 11.86
N LEU A 18 3.28 -13.90 11.38
CA LEU A 18 2.77 -13.53 10.06
C LEU A 18 2.61 -12.01 9.91
N SER A 19 2.15 -11.33 10.95
CA SER A 19 2.00 -9.87 10.95
C SER A 19 3.34 -9.16 10.78
N SER A 20 4.43 -9.74 11.26
CA SER A 20 5.78 -9.17 11.12
C SER A 20 6.27 -9.12 9.67
N TYR A 21 5.71 -9.94 8.79
CA TYR A 21 6.01 -9.95 7.35
C TYR A 21 5.12 -9.01 6.54
N CYS A 22 4.15 -8.35 7.16
CA CYS A 22 3.25 -7.45 6.46
C CYS A 22 3.92 -6.12 6.08
N PHE A 23 3.65 -5.62 4.88
CA PHE A 23 4.14 -4.33 4.42
C PHE A 23 3.26 -3.14 4.84
N SER A 24 2.09 -3.39 5.45
CA SER A 24 1.18 -2.35 5.94
C SER A 24 0.51 -2.76 7.25
N GLU A 25 0.12 -1.75 8.04
CA GLU A 25 -0.68 -1.96 9.26
C GLU A 25 -2.03 -2.60 8.94
N GLU A 26 -2.67 -2.21 7.82
CA GLU A 26 -3.94 -2.78 7.39
C GLU A 26 -3.84 -4.29 7.10
N ALA A 27 -2.73 -4.72 6.49
CA ALA A 27 -2.50 -6.15 6.23
C ALA A 27 -2.27 -6.90 7.55
N SER A 28 -1.50 -6.35 8.47
CA SER A 28 -1.32 -6.89 9.82
C SER A 28 -2.65 -7.01 10.56
N ASP A 29 -3.49 -5.97 10.52
CA ASP A 29 -4.83 -5.97 11.09
C ASP A 29 -5.72 -7.10 10.52
N VAL A 30 -5.62 -7.37 9.22
CA VAL A 30 -6.38 -8.46 8.57
C VAL A 30 -5.91 -9.81 9.11
N ILE A 31 -4.60 -10.04 9.21
CA ILE A 31 -4.05 -11.30 9.73
C ILE A 31 -4.44 -11.51 11.19
N GLN A 32 -4.33 -10.47 12.03
CA GLN A 32 -4.67 -10.58 13.45
C GLN A 32 -6.16 -10.84 13.72
N ARG A 33 -7.03 -10.44 12.77
CA ARG A 33 -8.47 -10.68 12.85
C ARG A 33 -8.92 -11.90 12.06
N GLN A 34 -7.98 -12.60 11.40
CA GLN A 34 -8.31 -13.77 10.61
C GLN A 34 -8.85 -14.88 11.49
N ASP A 35 -10.03 -15.37 11.18
CA ASP A 35 -10.62 -16.56 11.79
C ASP A 35 -10.32 -17.79 10.92
N PHE A 36 -10.64 -18.96 11.44
CA PHE A 36 -10.50 -20.21 10.71
C PHE A 36 -11.48 -20.30 9.54
N PHE A 37 -11.03 -20.93 8.48
CA PHE A 37 -11.91 -21.27 7.36
C PHE A 37 -12.75 -22.49 7.72
N TYR A 38 -14.08 -22.33 7.68
CA TYR A 38 -15.05 -23.42 7.86
C TYR A 38 -15.59 -23.93 6.54
N ASP A 39 -15.24 -23.29 5.43
CA ASP A 39 -15.63 -23.61 4.07
C ASP A 39 -14.40 -24.01 3.27
N ALA A 40 -14.38 -25.25 2.77
CA ALA A 40 -13.25 -25.79 2.01
C ALA A 40 -13.02 -25.04 0.70
N GLY A 41 -14.09 -24.55 0.05
CA GLY A 41 -13.96 -23.77 -1.19
C GLY A 41 -13.30 -22.43 -0.96
N LYS A 42 -13.65 -21.74 0.14
CA LYS A 42 -12.98 -20.49 0.52
C LYS A 42 -11.51 -20.73 0.86
N LEU A 43 -11.21 -21.78 1.60
CA LEU A 43 -9.83 -22.13 1.92
C LEU A 43 -9.02 -22.41 0.64
N SER A 44 -9.56 -23.23 -0.27
CA SER A 44 -8.90 -23.51 -1.56
C SER A 44 -8.59 -22.22 -2.32
N ALA A 45 -9.56 -21.32 -2.45
CA ALA A 45 -9.36 -20.04 -3.14
C ALA A 45 -8.26 -19.17 -2.51
N TYR A 46 -8.10 -19.21 -1.19
CA TYR A 46 -6.99 -18.53 -0.54
C TYR A 46 -5.64 -19.20 -0.78
N LEU A 47 -5.61 -20.53 -0.78
CA LEU A 47 -4.40 -21.29 -1.09
C LEU A 47 -3.96 -21.07 -2.54
N ASP A 48 -4.90 -21.02 -3.48
CA ASP A 48 -4.62 -20.71 -4.89
C ASP A 48 -3.93 -19.33 -5.04
N LEU A 49 -4.34 -18.32 -4.25
CA LEU A 49 -3.67 -17.01 -4.24
C LEU A 49 -2.22 -17.09 -3.71
N VAL A 50 -1.99 -17.92 -2.69
CA VAL A 50 -0.65 -18.15 -2.13
C VAL A 50 0.23 -18.83 -3.16
N ASP A 51 -0.27 -19.89 -3.79
CA ASP A 51 0.46 -20.65 -4.82
C ASP A 51 0.80 -19.77 -6.03
N ASP A 52 -0.13 -18.95 -6.51
CA ASP A 52 0.10 -17.97 -7.59
C ASP A 52 1.21 -17.00 -7.21
N PHE A 53 1.18 -16.49 -5.97
CA PHE A 53 2.18 -15.53 -5.52
C PHE A 53 3.56 -16.18 -5.33
N GLU A 54 3.62 -17.38 -4.77
CA GLU A 54 4.85 -18.16 -4.65
C GLU A 54 5.44 -18.46 -6.04
N TYR A 55 4.62 -18.88 -6.99
CA TYR A 55 5.05 -19.08 -8.38
C TYR A 55 5.62 -17.80 -8.98
N LEU A 56 4.94 -16.66 -8.80
CA LEU A 56 5.42 -15.36 -9.25
C LEU A 56 6.78 -15.01 -8.64
N LEU A 57 6.96 -15.19 -7.34
CA LEU A 57 8.21 -14.93 -6.64
C LEU A 57 9.35 -15.84 -7.16
N SER A 58 9.04 -17.10 -7.48
CA SER A 58 10.03 -18.06 -8.02
C SER A 58 10.56 -17.67 -9.40
N LYS A 59 9.80 -16.88 -10.17
CA LYS A 59 10.16 -16.45 -11.54
C LYS A 59 10.80 -15.07 -11.59
N LYS A 60 10.53 -14.22 -10.60
CA LYS A 60 11.09 -12.86 -10.57
C LYS A 60 12.38 -12.80 -9.78
N THR A 61 13.40 -12.18 -10.37
CA THR A 61 14.70 -11.95 -9.72
C THR A 61 14.68 -10.78 -8.73
N LYS A 62 13.71 -9.89 -8.83
CA LYS A 62 13.55 -8.72 -7.96
C LYS A 62 12.43 -8.97 -6.96
N SER A 63 12.75 -8.86 -5.68
CA SER A 63 11.72 -8.81 -4.63
C SER A 63 11.03 -7.45 -4.58
N ILE A 64 9.77 -7.42 -4.17
CA ILE A 64 9.10 -6.17 -3.80
C ILE A 64 9.52 -5.80 -2.38
N SER A 65 10.00 -4.57 -2.21
CA SER A 65 10.09 -3.93 -0.90
C SER A 65 9.19 -2.69 -0.96
N ALA A 66 7.94 -2.87 -0.61
CA ALA A 66 6.93 -1.82 -0.70
C ALA A 66 6.34 -1.56 0.68
N PHE A 67 7.04 -0.78 1.52
CA PHE A 67 6.42 -0.30 2.76
C PHE A 67 5.25 0.62 2.42
N CYS A 68 4.07 0.28 2.93
CA CYS A 68 2.82 1.01 2.72
C CYS A 68 2.34 1.54 4.08
N PRO A 69 2.54 2.84 4.37
CA PRO A 69 2.05 3.43 5.61
C PRO A 69 0.52 3.46 5.63
N SER A 70 -0.07 3.32 6.81
CA SER A 70 -1.51 3.46 6.96
C SER A 70 -1.97 4.88 6.59
N THR A 71 -2.96 4.96 5.73
CA THR A 71 -3.61 6.24 5.36
C THR A 71 -5.06 6.31 5.82
N ARG A 72 -5.56 5.32 6.57
CA ARG A 72 -6.95 5.27 7.04
C ARG A 72 -7.38 6.54 7.75
N LYS A 73 -6.60 6.99 8.74
CA LYS A 73 -6.90 8.22 9.50
C LYS A 73 -6.85 9.47 8.62
N ILE A 74 -5.94 9.50 7.64
CA ILE A 74 -5.82 10.62 6.70
C ILE A 74 -7.06 10.68 5.80
N LEU A 75 -7.54 9.55 5.30
CA LEU A 75 -8.76 9.47 4.50
C LEU A 75 -10.01 9.86 5.29
N GLU A 76 -10.13 9.42 6.55
CA GLU A 76 -11.20 9.85 7.46
C GLU A 76 -11.17 11.37 7.70
N LYS A 77 -9.98 11.95 7.87
CA LYS A 77 -9.77 13.39 8.00
C LYS A 77 -10.21 14.13 6.73
N LEU A 78 -9.86 13.62 5.54
CA LEU A 78 -10.23 14.20 4.25
C LEU A 78 -11.73 14.17 3.96
N GLY A 79 -12.50 13.32 4.63
CA GLY A 79 -13.96 13.31 4.55
C GLY A 79 -14.63 14.56 5.12
N LYS A 80 -13.88 15.45 5.78
CA LYS A 80 -14.38 16.70 6.36
C LYS A 80 -14.01 17.88 5.46
N GLU A 81 -14.99 18.71 5.11
CA GLU A 81 -14.76 19.91 4.30
C GLU A 81 -13.83 20.90 5.02
N GLY A 82 -12.93 21.53 4.25
CA GLY A 82 -11.96 22.48 4.77
C GLY A 82 -10.72 21.85 5.40
N THR A 83 -10.58 20.53 5.33
CA THR A 83 -9.40 19.83 5.84
C THR A 83 -8.15 20.17 5.01
N VAL A 84 -7.04 20.40 5.71
CA VAL A 84 -5.72 20.59 5.12
C VAL A 84 -4.82 19.46 5.61
N LEU A 85 -4.06 18.88 4.69
CA LEU A 85 -3.06 17.87 5.00
C LEU A 85 -1.70 18.52 5.24
N ASP A 86 -0.95 17.98 6.19
CA ASP A 86 0.44 18.35 6.44
C ASP A 86 1.42 17.57 5.55
N GLU A 87 2.72 17.82 5.73
CA GLU A 87 3.78 17.22 4.94
C GLU A 87 3.86 15.70 5.13
N GLU A 88 3.72 15.22 6.36
CA GLU A 88 3.80 13.81 6.71
C GLU A 88 2.61 13.03 6.14
N GLU A 89 1.42 13.61 6.22
CA GLU A 89 0.20 13.05 5.66
C GLU A 89 0.28 12.94 4.13
N LEU A 90 0.75 13.99 3.45
CA LEU A 90 0.97 13.97 2.00
C LEU A 90 2.06 12.97 1.60
N SER A 91 3.14 12.89 2.37
CA SER A 91 4.21 11.91 2.15
C SER A 91 3.69 10.47 2.31
N SER A 92 2.82 10.21 3.29
CA SER A 92 2.21 8.91 3.52
C SER A 92 1.30 8.50 2.35
N ILE A 93 0.44 9.42 1.86
CA ILE A 93 -0.38 9.17 0.67
C ILE A 93 0.51 8.89 -0.56
N ARG A 94 1.56 9.69 -0.75
CA ARG A 94 2.52 9.48 -1.83
C ARG A 94 3.14 8.08 -1.80
N LYS A 95 3.63 7.65 -0.64
CA LYS A 95 4.22 6.32 -0.46
C LYS A 95 3.20 5.23 -0.78
N GLN A 96 1.96 5.36 -0.32
CA GLN A 96 0.91 4.40 -0.60
C GLN A 96 0.58 4.31 -2.11
N LEU A 97 0.49 5.43 -2.81
CA LEU A 97 0.25 5.46 -4.25
C LEU A 97 1.36 4.75 -5.03
N ILE A 98 2.62 5.03 -4.67
CA ILE A 98 3.80 4.40 -5.28
C ILE A 98 3.79 2.90 -5.00
N SER A 99 3.58 2.49 -3.74
CA SER A 99 3.54 1.08 -3.34
C SER A 99 2.43 0.32 -4.06
N GLY A 100 1.22 0.86 -4.11
CA GLY A 100 0.12 0.24 -4.85
C GLY A 100 0.43 0.05 -6.34
N ARG A 101 1.04 1.05 -6.98
CA ARG A 101 1.48 0.96 -8.37
C ARG A 101 2.58 -0.10 -8.56
N MET A 102 3.56 -0.15 -7.65
CA MET A 102 4.64 -1.15 -7.70
C MET A 102 4.11 -2.58 -7.56
N VAL A 103 3.20 -2.81 -6.61
CA VAL A 103 2.56 -4.11 -6.42
C VAL A 103 1.76 -4.51 -7.65
N LYS A 104 0.93 -3.59 -8.20
CA LYS A 104 0.21 -3.83 -9.45
C LYS A 104 1.15 -4.23 -10.58
N GLN A 105 2.19 -3.46 -10.84
CA GLN A 105 3.17 -3.72 -11.89
C GLN A 105 3.90 -5.05 -11.67
N PHE A 106 4.24 -5.35 -10.43
CA PHE A 106 4.91 -6.60 -10.09
C PHE A 106 4.06 -7.82 -10.43
N ILE A 107 2.77 -7.81 -10.08
CA ILE A 107 1.85 -8.94 -10.30
C ILE A 107 1.45 -9.02 -11.77
N THR A 108 1.09 -7.89 -12.39
CA THR A 108 0.56 -7.90 -13.77
C THR A 108 1.64 -7.90 -14.85
N GLY A 109 2.90 -7.63 -14.50
CA GLY A 109 3.98 -7.43 -15.47
C GLY A 109 3.86 -6.13 -16.29
N ALA A 110 2.93 -5.25 -15.95
CA ALA A 110 2.70 -4.01 -16.67
C ALA A 110 3.87 -3.03 -16.48
N GLY A 111 4.67 -2.81 -17.53
CA GLY A 111 5.79 -1.86 -17.53
C GLY A 111 7.19 -2.48 -17.50
N ASP A 112 7.30 -3.79 -17.33
CA ASP A 112 8.50 -4.55 -17.63
C ASP A 112 8.42 -5.07 -19.08
N GLU A 113 9.55 -5.16 -19.78
CA GLU A 113 9.63 -5.83 -21.10
C GLU A 113 9.42 -7.36 -20.98
N GLY A 114 8.96 -7.83 -19.81
CA GLY A 114 8.76 -9.22 -19.48
C GLY A 114 7.32 -9.69 -19.69
N GLU A 115 7.19 -10.96 -20.04
CA GLU A 115 5.92 -11.65 -20.16
C GLU A 115 5.14 -11.59 -18.85
N THR A 116 3.82 -11.49 -18.97
CA THR A 116 2.90 -11.70 -17.84
C THR A 116 3.08 -13.14 -17.33
N ILE A 117 3.64 -13.29 -16.14
CA ILE A 117 3.99 -14.61 -15.56
C ILE A 117 2.73 -15.34 -15.09
N ILE A 118 1.78 -14.59 -14.51
CA ILE A 118 0.51 -15.13 -14.01
C ILE A 118 -0.57 -14.97 -15.07
N HIS A 119 -1.40 -15.99 -15.22
CA HIS A 119 -2.55 -15.93 -16.13
C HIS A 119 -3.48 -14.77 -15.77
N ARG A 120 -3.96 -14.05 -16.78
CA ARG A 120 -4.87 -12.90 -16.58
C ARG A 120 -6.20 -13.27 -15.94
N GLU A 121 -6.58 -14.54 -16.00
CA GLU A 121 -7.80 -15.08 -15.38
C GLU A 121 -7.61 -15.48 -13.92
N ALA A 122 -6.37 -15.56 -13.44
CA ALA A 122 -6.06 -15.86 -12.05
C ALA A 122 -6.58 -14.75 -11.11
N ASP A 123 -7.11 -15.12 -9.97
CA ASP A 123 -7.69 -14.18 -9.00
C ASP A 123 -6.65 -13.16 -8.52
N LEU A 124 -5.40 -13.58 -8.31
CA LEU A 124 -4.30 -12.69 -7.96
C LEU A 124 -4.09 -11.59 -9.00
N TYR A 125 -4.10 -11.93 -10.32
CA TYR A 125 -3.98 -10.96 -11.39
C TYR A 125 -5.15 -9.99 -11.40
N GLN A 126 -6.38 -10.50 -11.30
CA GLN A 126 -7.60 -9.70 -11.32
C GLN A 126 -7.64 -8.69 -10.17
N ARG A 127 -7.26 -9.11 -8.98
CA ARG A 127 -7.15 -8.23 -7.81
C ARG A 127 -6.11 -7.13 -8.01
N ALA A 128 -4.96 -7.47 -8.55
CA ALA A 128 -3.91 -6.49 -8.84
C ALA A 128 -4.34 -5.52 -9.96
N ASP A 129 -5.00 -6.02 -11.01
CA ASP A 129 -5.44 -5.17 -12.11
C ASP A 129 -6.55 -4.21 -11.71
N ALA A 130 -7.39 -4.59 -10.76
CA ALA A 130 -8.43 -3.73 -10.18
C ALA A 130 -7.87 -2.54 -9.39
N VAL A 131 -6.58 -2.54 -8.99
CA VAL A 131 -5.96 -1.40 -8.31
C VAL A 131 -5.92 -0.20 -9.27
N PRO A 132 -6.54 0.95 -8.91
CA PRO A 132 -6.64 2.08 -9.81
C PRO A 132 -5.28 2.75 -10.03
N GLY A 133 -5.02 3.12 -11.29
CA GLY A 133 -3.81 3.88 -11.67
C GLY A 133 -3.98 5.37 -11.41
N LEU A 134 -3.65 5.86 -10.23
CA LEU A 134 -3.80 7.26 -9.84
C LEU A 134 -2.57 8.13 -10.21
N ARG A 135 -1.99 7.92 -11.41
CA ARG A 135 -0.78 8.61 -11.88
C ARG A 135 -0.88 10.14 -11.85
N ARG A 136 -2.08 10.69 -12.14
CA ARG A 136 -2.28 12.15 -12.10
C ARG A 136 -2.14 12.69 -10.68
N LEU A 137 -2.72 12.01 -9.71
CA LEU A 137 -2.61 12.37 -8.30
C LEU A 137 -1.18 12.22 -7.80
N GLU A 138 -0.53 11.10 -8.13
CA GLU A 138 0.89 10.86 -7.82
C GLU A 138 1.77 11.98 -8.36
N LYS A 139 1.54 12.43 -9.61
CA LYS A 139 2.29 13.53 -10.21
C LYS A 139 2.10 14.84 -9.44
N ILE A 140 0.87 15.19 -9.11
CA ILE A 140 0.56 16.42 -8.37
C ILE A 140 1.24 16.39 -6.99
N ILE A 141 1.17 15.29 -6.29
CA ILE A 141 1.82 15.16 -4.97
C ILE A 141 3.35 15.22 -5.11
N ASN A 142 3.94 14.59 -6.13
CA ASN A 142 5.38 14.65 -6.39
C ASN A 142 5.88 16.06 -6.75
N GLU A 143 5.03 16.93 -7.28
CA GLU A 143 5.37 18.35 -7.49
C GLU A 143 5.46 19.11 -6.16
N VAL A 144 4.65 18.73 -5.18
CA VAL A 144 4.53 19.40 -3.87
C VAL A 144 5.49 18.84 -2.83
N ILE A 145 5.65 17.49 -2.79
CA ILE A 145 6.46 16.78 -1.79
C ILE A 145 7.66 16.14 -2.47
N THR A 146 8.86 16.39 -1.94
CA THR A 146 10.11 15.76 -2.41
C THR A 146 10.15 14.27 -2.07
N PRO A 147 11.06 13.48 -2.68
CA PRO A 147 11.26 12.08 -2.31
C PRO A 147 11.55 11.86 -0.83
N GLU A 148 12.21 12.83 -0.18
CA GLU A 148 12.56 12.82 1.25
C GLU A 148 11.35 13.14 2.16
N GLY A 149 10.19 13.49 1.58
CA GLY A 149 8.95 13.78 2.30
C GLY A 149 8.79 15.23 2.76
N GLN A 150 9.62 16.14 2.26
CA GLN A 150 9.58 17.57 2.59
C GLN A 150 8.82 18.36 1.52
N VAL A 151 8.27 19.53 1.87
CA VAL A 151 7.67 20.43 0.88
C VAL A 151 8.73 20.90 -0.11
N ASN A 152 8.40 20.84 -1.39
CA ASN A 152 9.27 21.32 -2.46
C ASN A 152 9.39 22.83 -2.44
N GLU A 153 10.49 23.34 -1.90
CA GLU A 153 10.77 24.78 -1.78
C GLU A 153 10.86 25.52 -3.12
N LYS A 154 11.04 24.78 -4.22
CA LYS A 154 11.09 25.38 -5.57
C LYS A 154 9.70 25.66 -6.17
N LEU A 155 8.63 25.36 -5.45
CA LEU A 155 7.27 25.69 -5.90
C LEU A 155 7.12 27.20 -6.12
N PRO A 156 6.69 27.65 -7.33
CA PRO A 156 6.55 29.08 -7.63
C PRO A 156 5.59 29.81 -6.69
N SER A 157 4.49 29.13 -6.28
CA SER A 157 3.52 29.66 -5.31
C SER A 157 4.13 29.91 -3.94
N LEU A 158 4.94 28.96 -3.45
CA LEU A 158 5.62 29.09 -2.16
C LEU A 158 6.67 30.20 -2.18
N GLN A 159 7.44 30.30 -3.26
CA GLN A 159 8.41 31.36 -3.45
C GLN A 159 7.75 32.75 -3.52
N ALA A 160 6.59 32.87 -4.17
CA ALA A 160 5.83 34.10 -4.22
C ALA A 160 5.34 34.54 -2.82
N ILE A 161 4.84 33.61 -2.03
CA ILE A 161 4.41 33.83 -0.64
C ILE A 161 5.60 34.30 0.22
N ARG A 162 6.73 33.58 0.16
CA ARG A 162 7.95 33.94 0.92
C ARG A 162 8.47 35.34 0.55
N LYS A 163 8.52 35.69 -0.73
CA LYS A 163 8.89 37.05 -1.20
C LYS A 163 7.95 38.10 -0.64
N ARG A 164 6.65 37.82 -0.55
CA ARG A 164 5.65 38.73 0.01
C ARG A 164 5.84 38.91 1.51
N ILE A 165 6.11 37.83 2.25
CA ILE A 165 6.40 37.91 3.70
C ILE A 165 7.67 38.73 3.95
N THR A 166 8.74 38.51 3.21
CA THR A 166 9.99 39.27 3.35
C THR A 166 9.77 40.78 3.13
N LYS A 167 8.93 41.14 2.12
CA LYS A 167 8.59 42.53 1.87
C LYS A 167 7.73 43.17 2.97
N LEU A 168 6.98 42.39 3.73
CA LEU A 168 6.16 42.93 4.82
C LEU A 168 6.96 43.09 6.12
N ASN A 169 8.08 42.35 6.24
CA ASN A 169 8.95 42.40 7.41
C ASN A 169 10.18 43.36 7.23
N SER A 170 10.34 43.92 6.06
CA SER A 170 11.36 44.96 5.75
C SER A 170 10.75 46.36 5.72
#